data_275cda70539ce76ec96d1cf8faafeb55
#
_entry.id   275cda70539ce76ec96d1cf8faafeb55
#
_cell.length_a   1.000
_cell.length_b   1.000
_cell.length_c   1.000
_cell.angle_alpha   90.00
_cell.angle_beta   90.00
_cell.angle_gamma   90.00
#
_symmetry.space_group_name_H-M   'P 1'
#
loop_
_entity.id
_entity.type
_entity.pdbx_description
1 polymer ?
#
loop_
_entity_poly.entity_id
_entity_poly.type
_entity_poly.pdbx_seq_one_letter_code
_entity_poly.pdbx_strand_id
1 'polypeptide(L)'
;QAAGALIEERECPTFQATLALIRDHGWLGSFEAFALHEALLDSPDADHLDPRVRRRLEAARALPASHLLYLIEARRRLQQQLLDDLDGALLITPTVAHVAPPLAPLEADDDLFIHTNLATLRLTMPGSFLDMPGVSLPSGRDAQGLPTGLLLSAPTGEDARLLRAALSVESAMTI
;
A
#
# COMPACT_ATOMS: atom_id res chain seq x y z
N GLN A 1 19.21 15.99 0.08
CA GLN A 1 20.18 16.77 -0.71
C GLN A 1 21.46 17.07 0.10
N ALA A 2 21.37 17.46 1.37
CA ALA A 2 22.55 17.77 2.20
C ALA A 2 23.53 16.58 2.33
N ALA A 3 23.04 15.33 2.21
CA ALA A 3 23.86 14.10 2.24
C ALA A 3 24.29 13.60 0.83
N GLY A 4 24.20 14.44 -0.20
CA GLY A 4 24.61 14.10 -1.56
C GLY A 4 23.57 13.33 -2.39
N ALA A 5 22.37 13.08 -1.86
CA ALA A 5 21.31 12.46 -2.63
C ALA A 5 20.72 13.43 -3.67
N LEU A 6 20.56 12.97 -4.92
CA LEU A 6 19.81 13.66 -5.94
C LEU A 6 18.31 13.32 -5.75
N ILE A 7 17.49 14.35 -5.58
CA ILE A 7 16.04 14.20 -5.44
C ILE A 7 15.38 14.90 -6.61
N GLU A 8 14.57 14.15 -7.35
CA GLU A 8 13.78 14.65 -8.47
C GLU A 8 12.29 14.42 -8.16
N GLU A 9 11.46 15.39 -8.43
CA GLU A 9 10.02 15.25 -8.38
C GLU A 9 9.51 14.84 -9.76
N ARG A 10 8.85 13.69 -9.82
CA ARG A 10 8.32 13.10 -11.05
C ARG A 10 6.93 12.54 -10.83
N GLU A 11 6.13 12.55 -11.89
CA GLU A 11 4.97 11.67 -11.95
C GLU A 11 5.42 10.21 -12.11
N CYS A 12 4.68 9.28 -11.50
CA CYS A 12 4.85 7.85 -11.70
C CYS A 12 3.59 7.26 -12.33
N PRO A 13 3.49 7.23 -13.67
CA PRO A 13 2.31 6.75 -14.38
C PRO A 13 1.91 5.32 -13.98
N THR A 14 2.88 4.47 -13.69
CA THR A 14 2.64 3.09 -13.23
C THR A 14 1.86 3.06 -11.92
N PHE A 15 2.11 3.98 -10.98
CA PHE A 15 1.32 4.07 -9.75
C PHE A 15 -0.12 4.45 -10.01
N GLN A 16 -0.36 5.40 -10.91
CA GLN A 16 -1.72 5.82 -11.30
C GLN A 16 -2.46 4.68 -12.00
N ALA A 17 -1.79 3.99 -12.93
CA ALA A 17 -2.36 2.83 -13.62
C ALA A 17 -2.69 1.68 -12.65
N THR A 18 -1.84 1.44 -11.65
CA THR A 18 -2.08 0.43 -10.61
C THR A 18 -3.30 0.77 -9.75
N LEU A 19 -3.44 2.02 -9.33
CA LEU A 19 -4.61 2.47 -8.56
C LEU A 19 -5.91 2.35 -9.38
N ALA A 20 -5.86 2.70 -10.67
CA ALA A 20 -7.00 2.54 -11.58
C ALA A 20 -7.37 1.06 -11.74
N LEU A 21 -6.38 0.20 -11.94
CA LEU A 21 -6.56 -1.25 -12.06
C LEU A 21 -7.24 -1.84 -10.81
N ILE A 22 -6.76 -1.46 -9.62
CA ILE A 22 -7.33 -1.92 -8.34
C ILE A 22 -8.78 -1.44 -8.17
N ARG A 23 -9.07 -0.21 -8.54
CA ARG A 23 -10.44 0.34 -8.50
C ARG A 23 -11.39 -0.42 -9.43
N ASP A 24 -10.95 -0.75 -10.64
CA ASP A 24 -11.80 -1.27 -11.70
C ASP A 24 -11.97 -2.80 -11.63
N HIS A 25 -10.98 -3.52 -11.08
CA HIS A 25 -10.96 -5.00 -11.03
C HIS A 25 -10.84 -5.59 -9.63
N GLY A 26 -10.69 -4.76 -8.60
CA GLY A 26 -10.52 -5.18 -7.21
C GLY A 26 -9.06 -5.34 -6.81
N TRP A 27 -8.87 -5.70 -5.56
CA TRP A 27 -7.55 -5.90 -4.95
C TRP A 27 -7.13 -7.36 -5.01
N LEU A 28 -5.92 -7.65 -5.50
CA LEU A 28 -5.39 -9.03 -5.60
C LEU A 28 -5.48 -9.77 -4.25
N GLY A 29 -5.08 -9.12 -3.16
CA GLY A 29 -5.16 -9.68 -1.83
C GLY A 29 -6.58 -9.97 -1.33
N SER A 30 -7.63 -9.42 -1.96
CA SER A 30 -9.01 -9.79 -1.64
C SER A 30 -9.34 -11.19 -2.15
N PHE A 31 -8.87 -11.56 -3.33
CA PHE A 31 -9.03 -12.93 -3.88
C PHE A 31 -8.26 -13.94 -3.03
N GLU A 32 -7.02 -13.60 -2.64
CA GLU A 32 -6.17 -14.45 -1.81
C GLU A 32 -6.77 -14.64 -0.42
N ALA A 33 -7.18 -13.53 0.23
CA ALA A 33 -7.79 -13.58 1.54
C ALA A 33 -9.10 -14.37 1.55
N PHE A 34 -9.95 -14.20 0.52
CA PHE A 34 -11.17 -15.00 0.38
C PHE A 34 -10.85 -16.48 0.24
N ALA A 35 -9.94 -16.85 -0.67
CA ALA A 35 -9.57 -18.24 -0.90
C ALA A 35 -9.01 -18.93 0.36
N LEU A 36 -8.27 -18.18 1.20
CA LEU A 36 -7.72 -18.69 2.46
C LEU A 36 -8.77 -18.83 3.57
N HIS A 37 -9.81 -17.99 3.56
CA HIS A 37 -10.78 -17.88 4.66
C HIS A 37 -12.19 -18.34 4.28
N GLU A 38 -12.42 -18.86 3.09
CA GLU A 38 -13.73 -19.31 2.62
C GLU A 38 -14.36 -20.31 3.58
N ALA A 39 -13.60 -21.34 4.01
CA ALA A 39 -14.11 -22.34 4.95
C ALA A 39 -14.47 -21.76 6.32
N LEU A 40 -13.74 -20.74 6.80
CA LEU A 40 -14.05 -20.02 8.02
C LEU A 40 -15.35 -19.21 7.86
N LEU A 41 -15.51 -18.50 6.73
CA LEU A 41 -16.71 -17.70 6.44
C LEU A 41 -17.97 -18.55 6.35
N ASP A 42 -17.85 -19.82 5.92
CA ASP A 42 -18.96 -20.78 5.81
C ASP A 42 -19.21 -21.57 7.12
N SER A 43 -18.45 -21.28 8.18
CA SER A 43 -18.57 -21.93 9.48
C SER A 43 -19.26 -21.05 10.53
N PRO A 44 -19.74 -21.62 11.65
CA PRO A 44 -20.24 -20.83 12.78
C PRO A 44 -19.20 -19.88 13.40
N ASP A 45 -17.89 -20.15 13.22
CA ASP A 45 -16.81 -19.33 13.74
C ASP A 45 -16.68 -17.98 13.01
N ALA A 46 -17.36 -17.82 11.86
CA ALA A 46 -17.44 -16.53 11.17
C ALA A 46 -18.03 -15.42 12.05
N ASP A 47 -18.86 -15.76 13.03
CA ASP A 47 -19.46 -14.81 13.96
C ASP A 47 -18.47 -14.22 14.97
N HIS A 48 -17.29 -14.81 15.12
CA HIS A 48 -16.19 -14.29 15.94
C HIS A 48 -15.29 -13.27 15.19
N LEU A 49 -15.46 -13.11 13.88
CA LEU A 49 -14.74 -12.12 13.10
C LEU A 49 -15.23 -10.71 13.40
N ASP A 50 -14.32 -9.73 13.39
CA ASP A 50 -14.73 -8.32 13.35
C ASP A 50 -15.69 -8.10 12.17
N PRO A 51 -16.87 -7.49 12.36
CA PRO A 51 -17.88 -7.35 11.31
C PRO A 51 -17.36 -6.64 10.06
N ARG A 52 -16.44 -5.68 10.20
CA ARG A 52 -15.84 -4.93 9.09
C ARG A 52 -14.88 -5.80 8.28
N VAL A 53 -14.10 -6.66 8.96
CA VAL A 53 -13.23 -7.64 8.30
C VAL A 53 -14.07 -8.69 7.56
N ARG A 54 -15.10 -9.25 8.24
CA ARG A 54 -16.04 -10.22 7.64
C ARG A 54 -16.69 -9.63 6.38
N ARG A 55 -17.25 -8.43 6.47
CA ARG A 55 -17.91 -7.75 5.32
C ARG A 55 -16.95 -7.63 4.13
N ARG A 56 -15.67 -7.30 4.37
CA ARG A 56 -14.67 -7.18 3.31
C ARG A 56 -14.31 -8.54 2.68
N LEU A 57 -14.19 -9.59 3.48
CA LEU A 57 -13.93 -10.95 2.98
C LEU A 57 -15.13 -11.46 2.17
N GLU A 58 -16.36 -11.28 2.66
CA GLU A 58 -17.57 -11.66 1.94
C GLU A 58 -17.76 -10.92 0.61
N ALA A 59 -17.39 -9.63 0.56
CA ALA A 59 -17.44 -8.88 -0.70
C ALA A 59 -16.53 -9.48 -1.79
N ALA A 60 -15.44 -10.12 -1.41
CA ALA A 60 -14.54 -10.78 -2.35
C ALA A 60 -15.14 -12.05 -2.99
N ARG A 61 -16.12 -12.69 -2.36
CA ARG A 61 -16.87 -13.85 -2.90
C ARG A 61 -17.55 -13.55 -4.24
N ALA A 62 -17.97 -12.30 -4.46
CA ALA A 62 -18.65 -11.86 -5.65
C ALA A 62 -17.71 -11.44 -6.80
N LEU A 63 -16.39 -11.41 -6.56
CA LEU A 63 -15.45 -10.98 -7.57
C LEU A 63 -15.27 -12.03 -8.66
N PRO A 64 -15.38 -11.68 -9.96
CA PRO A 64 -15.21 -12.63 -11.05
C PRO A 64 -13.79 -13.19 -11.09
N ALA A 65 -13.64 -14.51 -11.27
CA ALA A 65 -12.33 -15.15 -11.42
C ALA A 65 -11.51 -14.58 -12.60
N SER A 66 -12.17 -14.07 -13.64
CA SER A 66 -11.52 -13.39 -14.77
C SER A 66 -10.76 -12.13 -14.33
N HIS A 67 -11.23 -11.42 -13.30
CA HIS A 67 -10.52 -10.28 -12.74
C HIS A 67 -9.20 -10.69 -12.12
N LEU A 68 -9.14 -11.83 -11.41
CA LEU A 68 -7.90 -12.36 -10.85
C LEU A 68 -6.84 -12.60 -11.93
N LEU A 69 -7.23 -13.29 -13.03
CA LEU A 69 -6.31 -13.57 -14.15
C LEU A 69 -5.81 -12.26 -14.79
N TYR A 70 -6.71 -11.31 -14.99
CA TYR A 70 -6.37 -9.99 -15.54
C TYR A 70 -5.41 -9.22 -14.62
N LEU A 71 -5.64 -9.25 -13.32
CA LEU A 71 -4.76 -8.60 -12.32
C LEU A 71 -3.35 -9.21 -12.33
N ILE A 72 -3.24 -10.54 -12.40
CA ILE A 72 -1.94 -11.24 -12.44
C ILE A 72 -1.16 -10.87 -13.71
N GLU A 73 -1.81 -10.82 -14.85
CA GLU A 73 -1.19 -10.45 -16.11
C GLU A 73 -0.78 -8.97 -16.13
N ALA A 74 -1.69 -8.09 -15.72
CA ALA A 74 -1.43 -6.66 -15.63
C ALA A 74 -0.29 -6.33 -14.66
N ARG A 75 -0.16 -7.06 -13.53
CA ARG A 75 0.93 -6.89 -12.57
C ARG A 75 2.29 -7.03 -13.22
N ARG A 76 2.50 -8.09 -14.02
CA ARG A 76 3.78 -8.34 -14.70
C ARG A 76 4.15 -7.19 -15.64
N ARG A 77 3.20 -6.70 -16.41
CA ARG A 77 3.40 -5.57 -17.32
C ARG A 77 3.73 -4.29 -16.55
N LEU A 78 2.97 -4.00 -15.49
CA LEU A 78 3.18 -2.81 -14.67
C LEU A 78 4.51 -2.86 -13.90
N GLN A 79 4.98 -4.03 -13.49
CA GLN A 79 6.32 -4.17 -12.89
C GLN A 79 7.43 -3.78 -13.89
N GLN A 80 7.30 -4.13 -15.17
CA GLN A 80 8.25 -3.70 -16.20
C GLN A 80 8.18 -2.19 -16.46
N GLN A 81 6.97 -1.63 -16.57
CA GLN A 81 6.78 -0.19 -16.72
C GLN A 81 7.34 0.61 -15.52
N LEU A 82 7.26 0.06 -14.30
CA LEU A 82 7.85 0.68 -13.12
C LEU A 82 9.37 0.82 -13.23
N LEU A 83 10.07 -0.16 -13.80
CA LEU A 83 11.51 -0.06 -14.04
C LEU A 83 11.85 1.10 -14.96
N ASP A 84 11.05 1.28 -16.03
CA ASP A 84 11.22 2.39 -16.97
C ASP A 84 10.90 3.75 -16.30
N ASP A 85 9.81 3.82 -15.52
CA ASP A 85 9.43 5.05 -14.80
C ASP A 85 10.50 5.48 -13.78
N LEU A 86 11.11 4.53 -13.08
CA LEU A 86 12.10 4.82 -12.05
C LEU A 86 13.51 5.06 -12.61
N ASP A 87 13.84 4.49 -13.77
CA ASP A 87 15.15 4.63 -14.42
C ASP A 87 16.33 4.45 -13.43
N GLY A 88 16.26 3.40 -12.64
CA GLY A 88 17.25 3.10 -11.61
C GLY A 88 17.15 3.95 -10.33
N ALA A 89 16.19 4.85 -10.18
CA ALA A 89 15.97 5.58 -8.93
C ALA A 89 15.20 4.73 -7.89
N LEU A 90 15.20 5.20 -6.64
CA LEU A 90 14.26 4.74 -5.60
C LEU A 90 13.08 5.69 -5.54
N LEU A 91 11.91 5.14 -5.26
CA LEU A 91 10.72 5.96 -5.05
C LEU A 91 10.66 6.45 -3.62
N ILE A 92 10.33 7.73 -3.44
CA ILE A 92 10.10 8.35 -2.14
C ILE A 92 8.68 8.89 -2.10
N THR A 93 7.92 8.48 -1.07
CA THR A 93 6.57 9.00 -0.82
C THR A 93 6.35 9.22 0.69
N PRO A 94 5.34 9.99 1.11
CA PRO A 94 4.83 9.83 2.47
C PRO A 94 4.38 8.37 2.68
N THR A 95 4.59 7.83 3.90
CA THR A 95 4.13 6.46 4.20
C THR A 95 2.61 6.35 4.08
N VAL A 96 1.89 7.35 4.56
CA VAL A 96 0.43 7.48 4.46
C VAL A 96 0.04 8.91 4.11
N ALA A 97 -1.14 9.09 3.54
CA ALA A 97 -1.61 10.39 3.05
C ALA A 97 -2.09 11.35 4.15
N HIS A 98 -2.23 10.87 5.37
CA HIS A 98 -2.73 11.64 6.53
C HIS A 98 -2.10 11.13 7.82
N VAL A 99 -2.10 11.93 8.88
CA VAL A 99 -1.73 11.51 10.22
C VAL A 99 -2.83 10.65 10.85
N ALA A 100 -2.53 9.99 11.99
CA ALA A 100 -3.51 9.15 12.68
C ALA A 100 -4.79 9.95 13.01
N PRO A 101 -5.96 9.52 12.52
CA PRO A 101 -7.24 10.17 12.82
C PRO A 101 -7.71 9.84 14.25
N PRO A 102 -8.63 10.64 14.82
CA PRO A 102 -9.30 10.28 16.07
C PRO A 102 -10.04 8.95 15.96
N LEU A 103 -9.95 8.10 16.99
CA LEU A 103 -10.52 6.76 16.99
C LEU A 103 -12.06 6.77 17.13
N ALA A 104 -12.59 7.58 18.06
CA ALA A 104 -14.02 7.56 18.39
C ALA A 104 -14.98 7.78 17.20
N PRO A 105 -14.74 8.69 16.24
CA PRO A 105 -15.58 8.77 15.04
C PRO A 105 -15.55 7.52 14.17
N LEU A 106 -14.38 6.83 14.10
CA LEU A 106 -14.21 5.61 13.31
C LEU A 106 -14.88 4.39 13.96
N GLU A 107 -15.01 4.39 15.27
CA GLU A 107 -15.75 3.35 16.00
C GLU A 107 -17.26 3.53 15.86
N ALA A 108 -17.72 4.77 15.70
CA ALA A 108 -19.14 5.10 15.62
C ALA A 108 -19.73 4.97 14.21
N ASP A 109 -18.90 4.96 13.16
CA ASP A 109 -19.34 4.99 11.76
C ASP A 109 -18.46 4.06 10.90
N ASP A 110 -19.04 2.93 10.51
CA ASP A 110 -18.38 1.91 9.70
C ASP A 110 -18.02 2.40 8.28
N ASP A 111 -18.82 3.25 7.68
CA ASP A 111 -18.54 3.78 6.35
C ASP A 111 -17.38 4.79 6.41
N LEU A 112 -17.33 5.62 7.44
CA LEU A 112 -16.19 6.49 7.71
C LEU A 112 -14.92 5.67 7.96
N PHE A 113 -15.01 4.58 8.74
CA PHE A 113 -13.89 3.66 8.95
C PHE A 113 -13.37 3.09 7.64
N ILE A 114 -14.26 2.55 6.79
CA ILE A 114 -13.89 1.96 5.50
C ILE A 114 -13.21 2.98 4.60
N HIS A 115 -13.79 4.19 4.49
CA HIS A 115 -13.22 5.28 3.69
C HIS A 115 -11.83 5.70 4.19
N THR A 116 -11.67 5.88 5.48
CA THR A 116 -10.41 6.27 6.11
C THR A 116 -9.34 5.17 5.94
N ASN A 117 -9.73 3.90 6.10
CA ASN A 117 -8.83 2.76 5.88
C ASN A 117 -8.32 2.71 4.44
N LEU A 118 -9.19 2.91 3.45
CA LEU A 118 -8.78 2.97 2.04
C LEU A 118 -7.84 4.16 1.77
N ALA A 119 -8.12 5.34 2.35
CA ALA A 119 -7.25 6.51 2.24
C ALA A 119 -5.88 6.25 2.86
N THR A 120 -5.82 5.56 4.01
CA THR A 120 -4.57 5.16 4.68
C THR A 120 -3.72 4.26 3.79
N LEU A 121 -4.33 3.27 3.15
CA LEU A 121 -3.63 2.29 2.33
C LEU A 121 -3.24 2.79 0.93
N ARG A 122 -3.81 3.92 0.49
CA ARG A 122 -3.72 4.40 -0.89
C ARG A 122 -2.28 4.52 -1.42
N LEU A 123 -1.34 4.96 -0.59
CA LEU A 123 0.06 5.16 -1.02
C LEU A 123 0.88 3.87 -0.99
N THR A 124 0.49 2.87 -0.19
CA THR A 124 1.20 1.60 -0.06
C THR A 124 0.62 0.49 -0.95
N MET A 125 -0.66 0.57 -1.33
CA MET A 125 -1.30 -0.44 -2.18
C MET A 125 -0.58 -0.67 -3.53
N PRO A 126 -0.17 0.38 -4.28
CA PRO A 126 0.57 0.17 -5.51
C PRO A 126 1.87 -0.59 -5.29
N GLY A 127 2.64 -0.23 -4.26
CA GLY A 127 3.86 -0.92 -3.90
C GLY A 127 3.63 -2.40 -3.57
N SER A 128 2.62 -2.71 -2.76
CA SER A 128 2.23 -4.09 -2.46
C SER A 128 1.78 -4.86 -3.70
N PHE A 129 1.00 -4.22 -4.59
CA PHE A 129 0.57 -4.85 -5.84
C PHE A 129 1.75 -5.13 -6.78
N LEU A 130 2.71 -4.22 -6.85
CA LEU A 130 3.88 -4.31 -7.72
C LEU A 130 5.05 -5.11 -7.13
N ASP A 131 4.86 -5.68 -5.91
CA ASP A 131 5.89 -6.48 -5.22
C ASP A 131 7.16 -5.66 -4.89
N MET A 132 6.96 -4.41 -4.51
CA MET A 132 8.04 -3.51 -4.16
C MET A 132 8.42 -3.69 -2.69
N PRO A 133 9.70 -3.91 -2.36
CA PRO A 133 10.17 -3.73 -1.00
C PRO A 133 10.04 -2.27 -0.58
N GLY A 134 9.70 -2.03 0.70
CA GLY A 134 9.52 -0.70 1.26
C GLY A 134 10.11 -0.57 2.66
N VAL A 135 10.73 0.58 2.94
CA VAL A 135 11.22 0.95 4.28
C VAL A 135 10.62 2.28 4.67
N SER A 136 9.86 2.29 5.77
CA SER A 136 9.34 3.53 6.35
C SER A 136 10.28 4.06 7.42
N LEU A 137 10.70 5.31 7.26
CA LEU A 137 11.56 6.02 8.21
C LEU A 137 10.74 7.11 8.91
N PRO A 138 11.00 7.39 10.20
CA PRO A 138 10.43 8.55 10.86
C PRO A 138 10.84 9.82 10.12
N SER A 139 9.89 10.72 9.82
CA SER A 139 10.18 11.99 9.14
C SER A 139 9.91 13.24 10.00
N GLY A 140 9.50 13.03 11.25
CA GLY A 140 9.19 14.09 12.19
C GLY A 140 7.78 13.99 12.74
N ARG A 141 7.20 15.16 13.03
CA ARG A 141 5.85 15.30 13.57
C ARG A 141 5.12 16.43 12.82
N ASP A 142 3.80 16.31 12.74
CA ASP A 142 2.96 17.38 12.21
C ASP A 142 2.77 18.54 13.22
N ALA A 143 1.95 19.51 12.86
CA ALA A 143 1.66 20.67 13.69
C ALA A 143 0.93 20.31 15.03
N GLN A 144 0.29 19.13 15.09
CA GLN A 144 -0.38 18.61 16.29
C GLN A 144 0.53 17.66 17.10
N GLY A 145 1.77 17.45 16.66
CA GLY A 145 2.73 16.56 17.33
C GLY A 145 2.56 15.09 16.99
N LEU A 146 1.72 14.74 16.00
CA LEU A 146 1.54 13.37 15.55
C LEU A 146 2.71 12.93 14.65
N PRO A 147 3.20 11.67 14.78
CA PRO A 147 4.34 11.20 14.00
C PRO A 147 4.00 11.10 12.51
N THR A 148 4.99 11.41 11.68
CA THR A 148 4.94 11.27 10.23
C THR A 148 6.02 10.33 9.74
N GLY A 149 5.82 9.71 8.57
CA GLY A 149 6.74 8.75 7.98
C GLY A 149 7.05 9.05 6.51
N LEU A 150 8.30 8.77 6.15
CA LEU A 150 8.80 8.78 4.78
C LEU A 150 8.98 7.32 4.33
N LEU A 151 8.35 6.94 3.23
CA LEU A 151 8.49 5.61 2.63
C LEU A 151 9.49 5.66 1.48
N LEU A 152 10.53 4.84 1.57
CA LEU A 152 11.43 4.50 0.47
C LEU A 152 10.98 3.18 -0.11
N SER A 153 10.90 3.09 -1.44
CA SER A 153 10.55 1.84 -2.14
C SER A 153 11.47 1.62 -3.34
N ALA A 154 11.71 0.36 -3.64
CA ALA A 154 12.52 -0.10 -4.77
C ALA A 154 11.72 -1.08 -5.65
N PRO A 155 12.12 -1.34 -6.89
CA PRO A 155 11.62 -2.47 -7.65
C PRO A 155 11.80 -3.80 -6.93
N THR A 156 10.98 -4.80 -7.31
CA THR A 156 11.05 -6.15 -6.75
C THR A 156 12.48 -6.73 -6.81
N GLY A 157 12.92 -7.37 -5.73
CA GLY A 157 14.25 -7.99 -5.61
C GLY A 157 15.39 -7.04 -5.27
N GLU A 158 15.14 -5.73 -5.12
CA GLU A 158 16.16 -4.74 -4.76
C GLU A 158 16.25 -4.44 -3.25
N ASP A 159 15.84 -5.37 -2.39
CA ASP A 159 15.81 -5.23 -0.94
C ASP A 159 17.14 -4.75 -0.35
N ALA A 160 18.25 -5.37 -0.76
CA ALA A 160 19.58 -5.02 -0.24
C ALA A 160 20.03 -3.61 -0.63
N ARG A 161 19.64 -3.14 -1.83
CA ARG A 161 19.89 -1.76 -2.27
C ARG A 161 19.04 -0.79 -1.48
N LEU A 162 17.76 -1.10 -1.31
CA LEU A 162 16.82 -0.29 -0.55
C LEU A 162 17.28 -0.12 0.90
N LEU A 163 17.68 -1.21 1.57
CA LEU A 163 18.15 -1.15 2.96
C LEU A 163 19.40 -0.28 3.11
N ARG A 164 20.37 -0.38 2.19
CA ARG A 164 21.56 0.49 2.23
C ARG A 164 21.19 1.96 2.06
N ALA A 165 20.27 2.27 1.14
CA ALA A 165 19.80 3.63 0.94
C ALA A 165 19.04 4.16 2.17
N ALA A 166 18.17 3.33 2.77
CA ALA A 166 17.41 3.68 3.95
C ALA A 166 18.33 4.02 5.14
N LEU A 167 19.36 3.23 5.40
CA LEU A 167 20.38 3.52 6.43
C LEU A 167 21.10 4.85 6.17
N SER A 168 21.42 5.16 4.91
CA SER A 168 22.04 6.43 4.54
C SER A 168 21.11 7.62 4.76
N VAL A 169 19.83 7.45 4.42
CA VAL A 169 18.80 8.49 4.64
C VAL A 169 18.55 8.70 6.13
N GLU A 170 18.37 7.62 6.91
CA GLU A 170 18.21 7.68 8.37
C GLU A 170 19.36 8.44 9.04
N SER A 171 20.60 8.12 8.68
CA SER A 171 21.79 8.79 9.21
C SER A 171 21.85 10.28 8.87
N ALA A 172 21.22 10.71 7.76
CA ALA A 172 21.16 12.10 7.33
C ALA A 172 19.94 12.87 7.90
N MET A 173 18.93 12.15 8.41
CA MET A 173 17.76 12.70 9.06
C MET A 173 18.04 12.79 10.56
N THR A 174 18.69 13.90 10.98
CA THR A 174 18.80 14.20 12.41
C THR A 174 17.40 14.57 12.92
N ILE A 175 16.69 13.64 13.54
CA ILE A 175 15.37 13.83 14.16
C ILE A 175 15.54 14.09 15.64
#